data_75e46bde2c95e81067940b589ccbcfbe
#
_entry.id   75e46bde2c95e81067940b589ccbcfbe
#
_cell.length_a   1.000
_cell.length_b   1.000
_cell.length_c   1.000
_cell.angle_alpha   90.00
_cell.angle_beta   90.00
_cell.angle_gamma   90.00
#
_symmetry.space_group_name_H-M   'P 1'
#
loop_
_entity.id
_entity.type
_entity.pdbx_description
1 polymer ?
#
loop_
_entity_poly.entity_id
_entity_poly.type
_entity_poly.pdbx_seq_one_letter_code
_entity_poly.pdbx_strand_id
1 'polypeptide(L)'
;MPSLSIEVLPAFFGKLRGSSSCQLKPIPRWTKIHIFLKLSPVRLTSLFLLFVTNLILGAEKTNIVYLNADDLGWADLGVHGSTFYETPHLDKLAQSGLRLSNGYAAAANCAPSRACAISGQWPQRHGIYTVGSSERGQSKDRKLIPTPNTETLADEVLTIPEMLQQEGYYTAHVGKWHLSDDPLTHGFDVNIAGFHGGSPSKGGYHSPYNYPNIEQKIKGEYLTDRLAEEAVKIITQQKDRPFFLSFTPYSVHTPIQGRPDLVKKFKAKESNQNHNNAEYAAMISSLDSAVGRIIATLKKENLLEKTLIVFTSDNGGHGAITSNAPLRSGKGSYYEGGIREPFFFSWQGQIPPSSVDDTPVTNLDLFPTFAAIAKAKIPDNKVLDGINLLPFLTERKALPERALFWHFPIYLQSYKPNDIETRDPLFRTRPGSVVRSGDWKLHYYFEDNGLELYNLSQDLSEKNDLSQKEPLKTKELFKLLKDWHIKTNAPLPKKLNPDYHPKPPQEEER
;
A
#
# COMPACT_ATOMS: atom_id res chain seq x y z
N MET A 1 -46.90 26.39 -26.38
CA MET A 1 -46.52 24.99 -26.03
C MET A 1 -45.40 24.57 -26.97
N PRO A 2 -44.15 24.37 -26.50
CA PRO A 2 -43.06 23.89 -27.37
C PRO A 2 -43.16 22.38 -27.53
N SER A 3 -43.11 21.89 -28.77
CA SER A 3 -43.03 20.48 -29.12
C SER A 3 -41.54 20.05 -29.17
N LEU A 4 -41.15 19.04 -28.38
CA LEU A 4 -39.86 18.38 -28.51
C LEU A 4 -39.98 17.27 -29.57
N SER A 5 -39.13 17.33 -30.60
CA SER A 5 -38.97 16.27 -31.59
C SER A 5 -37.75 15.46 -31.26
N ILE A 6 -37.89 14.15 -31.10
CA ILE A 6 -36.78 13.21 -30.91
C ILE A 6 -36.63 12.41 -32.21
N GLU A 7 -35.48 12.52 -32.85
CA GLU A 7 -35.08 11.66 -33.98
C GLU A 7 -34.36 10.40 -33.44
N VAL A 8 -34.85 9.24 -33.83
CA VAL A 8 -34.24 7.95 -33.53
C VAL A 8 -33.60 7.40 -34.82
N LEU A 9 -32.31 7.25 -34.83
CA LEU A 9 -31.54 6.60 -35.89
C LEU A 9 -31.63 5.06 -35.77
N PRO A 10 -31.81 4.34 -36.88
CA PRO A 10 -31.86 2.89 -36.87
C PRO A 10 -30.44 2.27 -36.79
N ALA A 11 -30.29 1.24 -35.95
CA ALA A 11 -29.07 0.47 -35.82
C ALA A 11 -28.78 -0.38 -37.06
N PHE A 12 -27.55 -0.34 -37.54
CA PHE A 12 -27.03 -1.18 -38.63
C PHE A 12 -26.67 -2.58 -38.09
N PHE A 13 -27.29 -3.60 -38.62
CA PHE A 13 -26.80 -4.98 -38.52
C PHE A 13 -25.97 -5.34 -39.77
N GLY A 14 -24.80 -5.91 -39.50
CA GLY A 14 -23.81 -6.24 -40.48
C GLY A 14 -24.09 -7.52 -41.29
N LYS A 15 -23.43 -7.56 -42.41
CA LYS A 15 -23.47 -8.44 -43.55
C LYS A 15 -23.22 -9.93 -43.28
N LEU A 16 -23.97 -10.77 -43.99
CA LEU A 16 -23.49 -12.06 -44.53
C LEU A 16 -23.67 -12.09 -46.05
N ARG A 17 -22.63 -12.61 -46.74
CA ARG A 17 -22.53 -12.72 -48.21
C ARG A 17 -23.41 -13.83 -48.74
N GLY A 18 -24.04 -13.58 -49.89
CA GLY A 18 -24.65 -14.59 -50.74
C GLY A 18 -25.24 -13.92 -52.01
N SER A 19 -24.70 -14.29 -53.15
CA SER A 19 -25.03 -13.80 -54.50
C SER A 19 -26.44 -14.18 -54.94
N SER A 20 -27.24 -13.23 -55.42
CA SER A 20 -28.03 -13.32 -56.67
C SER A 20 -28.97 -12.12 -56.81
N SER A 21 -29.12 -11.73 -58.02
CA SER A 21 -29.86 -10.59 -58.55
C SER A 21 -31.33 -10.53 -58.09
N CYS A 22 -31.76 -9.37 -57.56
CA CYS A 22 -33.17 -9.06 -57.49
C CYS A 22 -33.40 -7.54 -57.58
N GLN A 23 -34.38 -7.17 -58.39
CA GLN A 23 -34.78 -5.82 -58.78
C GLN A 23 -35.28 -5.00 -57.57
N LEU A 24 -34.88 -3.73 -57.52
CA LEU A 24 -35.35 -2.72 -56.57
C LEU A 24 -36.81 -2.38 -56.75
N LYS A 25 -37.63 -2.59 -55.74
CA LYS A 25 -38.96 -2.01 -55.59
C LYS A 25 -38.87 -0.69 -54.79
N PRO A 26 -39.74 0.31 -55.06
CA PRO A 26 -39.66 1.63 -54.47
C PRO A 26 -40.03 1.63 -52.97
N ILE A 27 -39.33 2.44 -52.20
CA ILE A 27 -39.44 2.63 -50.74
C ILE A 27 -40.75 3.34 -50.40
N PRO A 28 -41.55 2.87 -49.41
CA PRO A 28 -42.77 3.56 -48.99
C PRO A 28 -42.47 4.85 -48.21
N ARG A 29 -43.31 5.84 -48.42
CA ARG A 29 -43.30 7.14 -47.75
C ARG A 29 -43.40 7.00 -46.23
N TRP A 30 -42.62 7.78 -45.53
CA TRP A 30 -42.58 7.89 -44.07
C TRP A 30 -43.95 8.32 -43.50
N THR A 31 -44.47 7.52 -42.55
CA THR A 31 -45.65 7.90 -41.76
C THR A 31 -45.16 8.50 -40.43
N LYS A 32 -45.42 9.75 -40.19
CA LYS A 32 -45.16 10.39 -38.90
C LYS A 32 -46.18 9.90 -37.87
N ILE A 33 -45.72 9.15 -36.90
CA ILE A 33 -46.55 8.76 -35.74
C ILE A 33 -46.33 9.83 -34.66
N HIS A 34 -47.37 10.62 -34.39
CA HIS A 34 -47.41 11.57 -33.30
C HIS A 34 -47.98 10.86 -32.05
N ILE A 35 -47.15 10.57 -31.09
CA ILE A 35 -47.59 10.07 -29.78
C ILE A 35 -47.79 11.26 -28.85
N PHE A 36 -49.08 11.58 -28.59
CA PHE A 36 -49.45 12.58 -27.59
C PHE A 36 -49.55 11.93 -26.22
N LEU A 37 -48.50 12.09 -25.39
CA LEU A 37 -48.55 11.78 -23.95
C LEU A 37 -49.17 12.97 -23.21
N LYS A 38 -50.49 12.92 -22.92
CA LYS A 38 -51.12 13.87 -21.99
C LYS A 38 -50.73 13.51 -20.56
N LEU A 39 -49.64 14.07 -20.07
CA LEU A 39 -49.33 14.04 -18.65
C LEU A 39 -50.08 15.19 -17.96
N SER A 40 -50.79 14.90 -16.86
CA SER A 40 -51.43 15.93 -16.05
C SER A 40 -50.34 16.82 -15.39
N PRO A 41 -50.62 18.12 -15.17
CA PRO A 41 -49.63 19.02 -14.54
C PRO A 41 -49.10 18.53 -13.20
N VAL A 42 -49.87 17.74 -12.45
CA VAL A 42 -49.44 17.11 -11.17
C VAL A 42 -48.39 16.02 -11.39
N ARG A 43 -48.44 15.28 -12.50
CA ARG A 43 -47.40 14.25 -12.80
C ARG A 43 -46.12 14.87 -13.33
N LEU A 44 -46.18 16.01 -14.02
CA LEU A 44 -44.96 16.73 -14.44
C LEU A 44 -44.25 17.36 -13.27
N THR A 45 -44.96 17.93 -12.30
CA THR A 45 -44.36 18.47 -11.07
C THR A 45 -43.76 17.33 -10.18
N SER A 46 -44.43 16.18 -10.11
CA SER A 46 -43.88 15.03 -9.38
C SER A 46 -42.64 14.44 -10.04
N LEU A 47 -42.57 14.35 -11.37
CA LEU A 47 -41.34 13.92 -12.07
C LEU A 47 -40.21 14.95 -11.95
N PHE A 48 -40.54 16.24 -11.98
CA PHE A 48 -39.56 17.33 -11.81
C PHE A 48 -39.04 17.38 -10.37
N LEU A 49 -39.90 17.18 -9.35
CA LEU A 49 -39.46 17.05 -7.97
C LEU A 49 -38.59 15.81 -7.74
N LEU A 50 -38.92 14.65 -8.32
CA LEU A 50 -38.10 13.45 -8.28
C LEU A 50 -36.74 13.64 -9.00
N PHE A 51 -36.71 14.40 -10.10
CA PHE A 51 -35.48 14.72 -10.81
C PHE A 51 -34.63 15.75 -10.06
N VAL A 52 -35.26 16.75 -9.43
CA VAL A 52 -34.58 17.77 -8.61
C VAL A 52 -34.10 17.19 -7.29
N THR A 53 -34.85 16.27 -6.66
CA THR A 53 -34.38 15.57 -5.45
C THR A 53 -33.19 14.63 -5.74
N ASN A 54 -33.13 14.01 -6.92
CA ASN A 54 -31.94 13.23 -7.34
C ASN A 54 -30.76 14.12 -7.77
N LEU A 55 -30.97 15.39 -8.16
CA LEU A 55 -29.89 16.34 -8.43
C LEU A 55 -29.34 17.02 -7.14
N ILE A 56 -30.13 17.05 -6.09
CA ILE A 56 -29.73 17.65 -4.78
C ILE A 56 -29.09 16.61 -3.85
N LEU A 57 -29.32 15.32 -4.08
CA LEU A 57 -28.53 14.25 -3.48
C LEU A 57 -27.18 14.22 -4.22
N GLY A 58 -26.24 15.05 -3.79
CA GLY A 58 -24.85 14.98 -4.22
C GLY A 58 -24.41 13.51 -4.18
N ALA A 59 -23.72 13.06 -5.23
CA ALA A 59 -23.26 11.67 -5.32
C ALA A 59 -22.67 11.25 -3.98
N GLU A 60 -23.24 10.20 -3.39
CA GLU A 60 -22.82 9.71 -2.06
C GLU A 60 -21.31 9.44 -2.08
N LYS A 61 -20.56 10.04 -1.16
CA LYS A 61 -19.11 9.90 -1.11
C LYS A 61 -18.74 8.47 -0.67
N THR A 62 -17.70 7.93 -1.27
CA THR A 62 -17.20 6.57 -0.99
C THR A 62 -16.36 6.57 0.28
N ASN A 63 -16.65 5.69 1.22
CA ASN A 63 -15.80 5.44 2.39
C ASN A 63 -14.48 4.83 1.96
N ILE A 64 -13.43 5.06 2.75
CA ILE A 64 -12.11 4.49 2.53
C ILE A 64 -11.66 3.80 3.81
N VAL A 65 -11.34 2.51 3.71
CA VAL A 65 -10.74 1.72 4.79
C VAL A 65 -9.35 1.28 4.36
N TYR A 66 -8.35 1.87 4.98
CA TYR A 66 -6.94 1.57 4.78
C TYR A 66 -6.43 0.65 5.90
N LEU A 67 -6.12 -0.58 5.55
CA LEU A 67 -5.62 -1.63 6.43
C LEU A 67 -4.13 -1.81 6.15
N ASN A 68 -3.26 -1.43 7.08
CA ASN A 68 -1.82 -1.51 6.90
C ASN A 68 -1.16 -2.33 8.02
N ALA A 69 -0.71 -3.53 7.68
CA ALA A 69 0.03 -4.38 8.60
C ALA A 69 1.42 -3.80 8.90
N ASP A 70 2.02 -4.22 10.01
CA ASP A 70 3.36 -3.81 10.44
C ASP A 70 4.32 -5.00 10.38
N ASP A 71 5.35 -4.93 9.53
CA ASP A 71 6.34 -5.99 9.30
C ASP A 71 5.78 -7.32 8.76
N LEU A 72 4.65 -7.33 8.09
CA LEU A 72 4.08 -8.54 7.49
C LEU A 72 4.73 -8.80 6.12
N GLY A 73 5.39 -9.93 5.97
CA GLY A 73 6.03 -10.31 4.72
C GLY A 73 5.05 -10.69 3.61
N TRP A 74 5.45 -10.47 2.35
CA TRP A 74 4.64 -10.86 1.19
C TRP A 74 4.27 -12.35 1.22
N ALA A 75 5.23 -13.22 1.61
CA ALA A 75 5.04 -14.67 1.67
C ALA A 75 4.23 -15.16 2.88
N ASP A 76 3.87 -14.29 3.82
CA ASP A 76 3.23 -14.68 5.08
C ASP A 76 1.72 -14.96 4.97
N LEU A 77 1.12 -14.86 3.78
CA LEU A 77 -0.30 -15.04 3.54
C LEU A 77 -0.62 -16.35 2.81
N GLY A 78 -1.76 -16.95 3.13
CA GLY A 78 -2.26 -18.15 2.43
C GLY A 78 -2.41 -17.92 0.93
N VAL A 79 -2.96 -16.78 0.51
CA VAL A 79 -3.13 -16.41 -0.91
C VAL A 79 -1.80 -16.25 -1.66
N HIS A 80 -0.68 -16.10 -0.97
CA HIS A 80 0.67 -16.07 -1.52
C HIS A 80 1.44 -17.38 -1.32
N GLY A 81 0.79 -18.43 -0.80
CA GLY A 81 1.33 -19.79 -0.73
C GLY A 81 1.78 -20.25 0.66
N SER A 82 1.60 -19.45 1.73
CA SER A 82 1.85 -19.94 3.08
C SER A 82 0.89 -21.09 3.42
N THR A 83 1.43 -22.22 3.86
CA THR A 83 0.65 -23.36 4.37
C THR A 83 0.65 -23.41 5.90
N PHE A 84 1.59 -22.71 6.54
CA PHE A 84 1.73 -22.68 7.99
C PHE A 84 0.91 -21.54 8.61
N TYR A 85 1.07 -20.29 8.08
CA TYR A 85 0.28 -19.15 8.51
C TYR A 85 -1.12 -19.19 7.90
N GLU A 86 -2.13 -18.95 8.71
CA GLU A 86 -3.53 -19.05 8.32
C GLU A 86 -4.17 -17.66 8.26
N THR A 87 -4.60 -17.26 7.05
CA THR A 87 -5.13 -15.93 6.76
C THR A 87 -6.46 -15.96 6.01
N PRO A 88 -7.47 -16.73 6.47
CA PRO A 88 -8.69 -16.97 5.69
C PRO A 88 -9.49 -15.70 5.39
N HIS A 89 -9.46 -14.67 6.24
CA HIS A 89 -10.15 -13.41 6.01
C HIS A 89 -9.39 -12.52 5.02
N LEU A 90 -8.06 -12.44 5.12
CA LEU A 90 -7.20 -11.73 4.16
C LEU A 90 -7.21 -12.40 2.80
N ASP A 91 -7.18 -13.74 2.74
CA ASP A 91 -7.29 -14.50 1.49
C ASP A 91 -8.64 -14.22 0.81
N LYS A 92 -9.73 -14.16 1.59
CA LYS A 92 -11.05 -13.81 1.09
C LYS A 92 -11.13 -12.35 0.64
N LEU A 93 -10.48 -11.43 1.34
CA LEU A 93 -10.37 -10.02 0.92
C LEU A 93 -9.66 -9.92 -0.43
N ALA A 94 -8.53 -10.59 -0.61
CA ALA A 94 -7.80 -10.65 -1.87
C ALA A 94 -8.66 -11.21 -3.01
N GLN A 95 -9.51 -12.21 -2.72
CA GLN A 95 -10.44 -12.80 -3.68
C GLN A 95 -11.67 -11.92 -3.97
N SER A 96 -12.03 -11.00 -3.07
CA SER A 96 -13.19 -10.12 -3.24
C SER A 96 -12.96 -8.92 -4.15
N GLY A 97 -11.75 -8.75 -4.70
CA GLY A 97 -11.38 -7.64 -5.56
C GLY A 97 -10.16 -7.92 -6.40
N LEU A 98 -9.20 -6.99 -6.39
CA LEU A 98 -7.94 -7.04 -7.13
C LEU A 98 -6.77 -7.32 -6.18
N ARG A 99 -6.00 -8.36 -6.46
CA ARG A 99 -4.70 -8.65 -5.87
C ARG A 99 -3.60 -8.22 -6.84
N LEU A 100 -2.72 -7.34 -6.38
CA LEU A 100 -1.53 -6.94 -7.13
C LEU A 100 -0.34 -7.81 -6.70
N SER A 101 0.27 -8.51 -7.65
CA SER A 101 1.44 -9.35 -7.38
C SER A 101 2.73 -8.53 -7.25
N ASN A 102 2.75 -7.31 -7.80
CA ASN A 102 3.86 -6.36 -7.79
C ASN A 102 3.50 -5.08 -7.02
N GLY A 103 2.96 -5.21 -5.80
CA GLY A 103 2.75 -4.11 -4.87
C GLY A 103 4.02 -3.82 -4.07
N TYR A 104 4.32 -2.54 -3.84
CA TYR A 104 5.56 -2.11 -3.18
C TYR A 104 5.33 -1.07 -2.09
N ALA A 105 6.08 -1.20 -1.00
CA ALA A 105 6.38 -0.11 -0.10
C ALA A 105 7.41 0.83 -0.74
N ALA A 106 7.25 2.14 -0.59
CA ALA A 106 8.20 3.12 -1.14
C ALA A 106 9.48 3.26 -0.29
N ALA A 107 9.55 2.60 0.85
CA ALA A 107 10.75 2.44 1.68
C ALA A 107 10.69 1.12 2.44
N ALA A 108 11.86 0.57 2.78
CA ALA A 108 11.98 -0.76 3.39
C ALA A 108 11.82 -0.76 4.94
N ASN A 109 11.43 0.36 5.54
CA ASN A 109 11.23 0.54 6.99
C ASN A 109 9.92 1.25 7.30
N CYS A 110 9.41 1.04 8.52
CA CYS A 110 8.12 1.55 8.99
C CYS A 110 7.92 3.06 8.78
N ALA A 111 8.67 3.94 9.49
CA ALA A 111 8.43 5.38 9.45
C ALA A 111 8.54 5.97 8.04
N PRO A 112 9.61 5.74 7.25
CA PRO A 112 9.70 6.29 5.91
C PRO A 112 8.61 5.76 4.97
N SER A 113 8.25 4.47 5.05
CA SER A 113 7.17 3.91 4.24
C SER A 113 5.81 4.52 4.59
N ARG A 114 5.51 4.68 5.90
CA ARG A 114 4.28 5.32 6.38
C ARG A 114 4.22 6.80 5.97
N ALA A 115 5.34 7.53 6.05
CA ALA A 115 5.43 8.91 5.58
C ALA A 115 5.17 9.00 4.07
N CYS A 116 5.75 8.09 3.27
CA CYS A 116 5.49 8.01 1.84
C CYS A 116 4.00 7.74 1.53
N ALA A 117 3.38 6.77 2.21
CA ALA A 117 1.99 6.41 2.00
C ALA A 117 1.03 7.57 2.31
N ILE A 118 1.23 8.24 3.47
CA ILE A 118 0.31 9.27 3.94
C ILE A 118 0.48 10.61 3.21
N SER A 119 1.69 10.90 2.70
CA SER A 119 2.02 12.14 2.00
C SER A 119 1.97 12.03 0.47
N GLY A 120 2.03 10.81 -0.09
CA GLY A 120 2.18 10.58 -1.53
C GLY A 120 3.54 11.01 -2.09
N GLN A 121 4.59 11.11 -1.24
CA GLN A 121 5.88 11.68 -1.58
C GLN A 121 7.04 10.73 -1.25
N TRP A 122 8.10 10.76 -2.08
CA TRP A 122 9.34 10.04 -1.80
C TRP A 122 10.07 10.56 -0.55
N PRO A 123 10.92 9.73 0.11
CA PRO A 123 11.65 10.08 1.32
C PRO A 123 12.44 11.39 1.24
N GLN A 124 13.05 11.72 0.10
CA GLN A 124 13.82 12.96 -0.06
C GLN A 124 13.00 14.24 -0.04
N ARG A 125 11.66 14.17 -0.07
CA ARG A 125 10.79 15.35 0.06
C ARG A 125 10.43 15.67 1.50
N HIS A 126 10.32 14.64 2.35
CA HIS A 126 9.98 14.80 3.77
C HIS A 126 11.17 14.52 4.71
N GLY A 127 12.30 14.03 4.19
CA GLY A 127 13.52 13.83 4.98
C GLY A 127 13.56 12.59 5.88
N ILE A 128 12.48 11.78 5.91
CA ILE A 128 12.43 10.55 6.71
C ILE A 128 12.92 9.39 5.87
N TYR A 129 14.15 8.92 6.11
CA TYR A 129 14.78 7.83 5.34
C TYR A 129 14.82 6.52 6.11
N THR A 130 14.72 6.57 7.44
CA THR A 130 14.79 5.42 8.33
C THR A 130 14.08 5.69 9.65
N VAL A 131 14.10 4.71 10.54
CA VAL A 131 13.66 4.85 11.94
C VAL A 131 14.86 5.27 12.80
N GLY A 132 14.75 6.43 13.48
CA GLY A 132 15.81 6.97 14.32
C GLY A 132 17.03 7.43 13.51
N SER A 133 18.24 7.17 14.01
CA SER A 133 19.48 7.65 13.39
C SER A 133 19.76 7.02 12.02
N SER A 134 20.22 7.85 11.07
CA SER A 134 20.77 7.40 9.78
C SER A 134 22.16 6.75 9.92
N GLU A 135 22.79 6.88 11.08
CA GLU A 135 24.14 6.40 11.39
C GLU A 135 24.12 5.08 12.19
N ARG A 136 23.29 4.12 11.76
CA ARG A 136 23.19 2.81 12.43
C ARG A 136 24.44 1.96 12.16
N GLY A 137 24.77 1.06 13.12
CA GLY A 137 26.01 0.26 13.09
C GLY A 137 27.22 1.02 13.67
N GLN A 138 28.40 0.38 13.66
CA GLN A 138 29.61 0.98 14.21
C GLN A 138 30.22 1.99 13.22
N SER A 139 30.72 3.14 13.73
CA SER A 139 31.30 4.19 12.88
C SER A 139 32.43 3.67 11.99
N LYS A 140 33.31 2.85 12.53
CA LYS A 140 34.44 2.23 11.79
C LYS A 140 34.03 1.39 10.57
N ASP A 141 32.77 0.92 10.51
CA ASP A 141 32.27 0.09 9.42
C ASP A 141 31.51 0.90 8.36
N ARG A 142 31.26 2.21 8.59
CA ARG A 142 30.57 3.12 7.67
C ARG A 142 31.59 3.95 6.89
N LYS A 143 31.66 3.77 5.58
CA LYS A 143 32.62 4.47 4.72
C LYS A 143 32.27 5.95 4.50
N LEU A 144 30.98 6.26 4.42
CA LEU A 144 30.48 7.60 4.18
C LEU A 144 29.79 8.18 5.42
N ILE A 145 29.74 9.49 5.54
CA ILE A 145 28.83 10.18 6.45
C ILE A 145 27.46 10.18 5.78
N PRO A 146 26.43 9.54 6.32
CA PRO A 146 25.11 9.46 5.68
C PRO A 146 24.36 10.79 5.72
N THR A 147 23.28 10.88 4.94
CA THR A 147 22.36 11.99 5.02
C THR A 147 21.65 12.01 6.38
N PRO A 148 21.54 13.16 7.06
CA PRO A 148 20.75 13.27 8.28
C PRO A 148 19.32 12.80 8.07
N ASN A 149 18.77 12.10 9.05
CA ASN A 149 17.39 11.64 9.05
C ASN A 149 16.49 12.59 9.85
N THR A 150 15.34 12.92 9.29
CA THR A 150 14.24 13.56 10.03
C THR A 150 13.40 12.46 10.69
N GLU A 151 13.08 12.59 11.98
CA GLU A 151 12.36 11.54 12.70
C GLU A 151 10.85 11.73 12.72
N THR A 152 10.38 12.95 12.48
CA THR A 152 8.96 13.32 12.46
C THR A 152 8.54 13.92 11.13
N LEU A 153 7.30 13.68 10.73
CA LEU A 153 6.71 14.33 9.56
C LEU A 153 6.40 15.78 9.93
N ALA A 154 6.84 16.73 9.10
CA ALA A 154 6.59 18.13 9.33
C ALA A 154 5.09 18.47 9.12
N ASP A 155 4.54 19.37 9.94
CA ASP A 155 3.12 19.75 9.91
C ASP A 155 2.70 20.40 8.58
N GLU A 156 3.65 20.97 7.83
CA GLU A 156 3.39 21.58 6.51
C GLU A 156 3.21 20.54 5.39
N VAL A 157 3.49 19.29 5.64
CA VAL A 157 3.32 18.22 4.66
C VAL A 157 1.86 17.82 4.61
N LEU A 158 1.14 18.26 3.58
CA LEU A 158 -0.26 17.85 3.38
C LEU A 158 -0.38 16.33 3.31
N THR A 159 -1.23 15.78 4.15
CA THR A 159 -1.48 14.35 4.33
C THR A 159 -2.81 13.90 3.72
N ILE A 160 -3.00 12.58 3.55
CA ILE A 160 -4.28 11.99 3.10
C ILE A 160 -5.44 12.41 4.04
N PRO A 161 -5.36 12.26 5.39
CA PRO A 161 -6.49 12.64 6.24
C PRO A 161 -6.81 14.13 6.20
N GLU A 162 -5.83 15.03 6.14
CA GLU A 162 -6.09 16.47 5.98
C GLU A 162 -6.83 16.78 4.68
N MET A 163 -6.40 16.17 3.57
CA MET A 163 -7.07 16.32 2.28
C MET A 163 -8.50 15.77 2.32
N LEU A 164 -8.71 14.61 2.94
CA LEU A 164 -10.05 13.99 3.06
C LEU A 164 -10.96 14.77 4.03
N GLN A 165 -10.41 15.32 5.12
CA GLN A 165 -11.15 16.15 6.07
C GLN A 165 -11.68 17.43 5.39
N GLN A 166 -10.86 18.08 4.53
CA GLN A 166 -11.29 19.23 3.71
C GLN A 166 -12.46 18.87 2.79
N GLU A 167 -12.56 17.61 2.37
CA GLU A 167 -13.69 17.09 1.61
C GLU A 167 -14.85 16.59 2.48
N GLY A 168 -14.84 16.83 3.78
CA GLY A 168 -15.92 16.50 4.73
C GLY A 168 -15.98 15.03 5.15
N TYR A 169 -14.89 14.29 5.01
CA TYR A 169 -14.76 12.96 5.58
C TYR A 169 -14.53 13.06 7.10
N TYR A 170 -15.10 12.11 7.83
CA TYR A 170 -14.63 11.80 9.18
C TYR A 170 -13.39 10.95 9.10
N THR A 171 -12.30 11.35 9.75
CA THR A 171 -10.99 10.71 9.64
C THR A 171 -10.59 10.07 10.96
N ALA A 172 -10.32 8.77 10.95
CA ALA A 172 -9.99 8.02 12.15
C ALA A 172 -8.69 7.22 11.99
N HIS A 173 -7.80 7.36 12.96
CA HIS A 173 -6.58 6.57 13.08
C HIS A 173 -6.69 5.57 14.23
N VAL A 174 -6.37 4.30 13.97
CA VAL A 174 -6.41 3.22 14.96
C VAL A 174 -5.15 2.38 14.84
N GLY A 175 -4.25 2.50 15.80
CA GLY A 175 -3.02 1.71 15.88
C GLY A 175 -1.74 2.55 15.74
N LYS A 176 -0.71 1.98 15.13
CA LYS A 176 0.62 2.58 15.00
C LYS A 176 0.63 3.75 14.03
N TRP A 177 1.10 4.91 14.52
CA TRP A 177 1.34 6.10 13.72
C TRP A 177 2.79 6.24 13.26
N HIS A 178 3.71 6.44 14.23
CA HIS A 178 5.16 6.46 14.03
C HIS A 178 5.71 7.63 13.19
N LEU A 179 4.96 8.74 13.06
CA LEU A 179 5.37 9.90 12.26
C LEU A 179 5.43 11.22 13.04
N SER A 180 4.72 11.30 14.17
CA SER A 180 4.71 12.43 15.10
C SER A 180 4.15 11.95 16.44
N ASP A 181 4.10 12.83 17.44
CA ASP A 181 3.57 12.48 18.76
C ASP A 181 2.06 12.21 18.73
N ASP A 182 1.30 12.89 17.86
CA ASP A 182 -0.15 12.73 17.76
C ASP A 182 -0.62 12.82 16.30
N PRO A 183 -1.32 11.81 15.77
CA PRO A 183 -1.96 11.86 14.44
C PRO A 183 -2.97 12.99 14.26
N LEU A 184 -3.54 13.52 15.34
CA LEU A 184 -4.52 14.62 15.27
C LEU A 184 -3.92 15.88 14.63
N THR A 185 -2.62 16.11 14.77
CA THR A 185 -1.92 17.25 14.13
C THR A 185 -1.79 17.10 12.62
N HIS A 186 -2.12 15.93 12.08
CA HIS A 186 -2.05 15.59 10.64
C HIS A 186 -3.42 15.23 10.04
N GLY A 187 -4.51 15.83 10.57
CA GLY A 187 -5.83 15.79 9.96
C GLY A 187 -6.70 14.56 10.32
N PHE A 188 -6.40 13.86 11.39
CA PHE A 188 -7.33 12.89 11.96
C PHE A 188 -8.27 13.55 12.98
N ASP A 189 -9.57 13.21 12.93
CA ASP A 189 -10.56 13.65 13.94
C ASP A 189 -10.46 12.80 15.22
N VAL A 190 -9.98 11.56 15.07
CA VAL A 190 -9.83 10.62 16.20
C VAL A 190 -8.50 9.86 16.07
N ASN A 191 -7.83 9.71 17.23
CA ASN A 191 -6.64 8.91 17.40
C ASN A 191 -6.86 7.85 18.49
N ILE A 192 -6.70 6.58 18.15
CA ILE A 192 -6.70 5.45 19.08
C ILE A 192 -5.34 4.75 19.01
N ALA A 193 -4.57 4.85 20.08
CA ALA A 193 -3.27 4.20 20.25
C ALA A 193 -2.14 4.69 19.32
N GLY A 194 -2.34 5.74 18.51
CA GLY A 194 -1.31 6.31 17.64
C GLY A 194 -0.39 7.27 18.41
N PHE A 195 0.93 7.13 18.24
CA PHE A 195 1.95 8.01 18.80
C PHE A 195 3.27 7.84 18.03
N HIS A 196 4.31 8.57 18.43
CA HIS A 196 5.62 8.50 17.77
C HIS A 196 6.30 7.12 17.86
N GLY A 197 5.99 6.30 18.86
CA GLY A 197 6.64 5.00 19.05
C GLY A 197 6.40 4.02 17.91
N GLY A 198 7.48 3.41 17.43
CA GLY A 198 7.45 2.47 16.29
C GLY A 198 7.17 1.01 16.67
N SER A 199 7.05 0.70 17.95
CA SER A 199 6.76 -0.65 18.47
C SER A 199 5.73 -0.58 19.60
N PRO A 200 5.11 -1.70 19.96
CA PRO A 200 4.24 -1.75 21.13
C PRO A 200 4.91 -1.16 22.37
N SER A 201 4.15 -0.37 23.14
CA SER A 201 4.61 0.24 24.40
C SER A 201 4.95 -0.83 25.46
N LYS A 202 5.39 -0.38 26.63
CA LYS A 202 5.61 -1.28 27.79
C LYS A 202 4.38 -2.16 28.03
N GLY A 203 4.60 -3.48 28.11
CA GLY A 203 3.54 -4.49 28.17
C GLY A 203 3.38 -5.27 26.86
N GLY A 204 3.81 -4.71 25.75
CA GLY A 204 3.70 -5.36 24.43
C GLY A 204 2.25 -5.50 23.97
N TYR A 205 1.87 -6.70 23.55
CA TYR A 205 0.52 -6.98 23.01
C TYR A 205 -0.52 -7.40 24.05
N HIS A 206 -0.11 -7.71 25.27
CA HIS A 206 -1.02 -8.10 26.34
C HIS A 206 -1.15 -6.97 27.36
N SER A 207 -2.38 -6.68 27.79
CA SER A 207 -2.59 -5.70 28.86
C SER A 207 -2.01 -6.16 30.20
N PRO A 208 -1.50 -5.22 31.05
CA PRO A 208 -1.62 -3.78 30.94
C PRO A 208 -0.70 -3.17 29.90
N TYR A 209 -1.25 -2.30 29.08
CA TYR A 209 -0.51 -1.50 28.09
C TYR A 209 -0.85 0.00 28.24
N ASN A 210 0.02 0.85 27.76
CA ASN A 210 -0.16 2.30 27.84
C ASN A 210 -0.04 2.92 26.44
N TYR A 211 -1.21 3.26 25.87
CA TYR A 211 -1.32 3.94 24.58
C TYR A 211 -2.26 5.14 24.69
N PRO A 212 -2.13 6.17 23.83
CA PRO A 212 -3.07 7.27 23.79
C PRO A 212 -4.51 6.79 23.51
N ASN A 213 -5.45 7.33 24.24
CA ASN A 213 -6.89 7.21 23.99
C ASN A 213 -7.43 5.77 23.97
N ILE A 214 -6.77 4.83 24.61
CA ILE A 214 -7.23 3.47 24.76
C ILE A 214 -6.92 2.95 26.17
N GLU A 215 -7.93 2.44 26.82
CA GLU A 215 -7.84 1.78 28.13
C GLU A 215 -8.14 0.30 28.00
N GLN A 216 -7.42 -0.51 28.78
CA GLN A 216 -7.73 -1.93 28.87
C GLN A 216 -9.11 -2.14 29.51
N LYS A 217 -9.89 -3.09 29.02
CA LYS A 217 -11.17 -3.50 29.62
C LYS A 217 -11.00 -4.64 30.62
N ILE A 218 -10.12 -5.57 30.28
CA ILE A 218 -9.82 -6.75 31.09
C ILE A 218 -8.33 -7.03 31.13
N LYS A 219 -7.85 -7.62 32.24
CA LYS A 219 -6.45 -8.04 32.37
C LYS A 219 -6.11 -9.13 31.34
N GLY A 220 -4.98 -8.97 30.65
CA GLY A 220 -4.51 -9.92 29.63
C GLY A 220 -5.19 -9.76 28.26
N GLU A 221 -6.02 -8.73 28.07
CA GLU A 221 -6.61 -8.36 26.79
C GLU A 221 -5.53 -8.20 25.72
N TYR A 222 -5.82 -8.68 24.51
CA TYR A 222 -4.87 -8.64 23.40
C TYR A 222 -5.05 -7.37 22.56
N LEU A 223 -3.97 -6.62 22.36
CA LEU A 223 -4.00 -5.28 21.75
C LEU A 223 -4.67 -5.28 20.37
N THR A 224 -4.33 -6.22 19.49
CA THR A 224 -4.89 -6.28 18.14
C THR A 224 -6.41 -6.47 18.15
N ASP A 225 -6.91 -7.32 19.05
CA ASP A 225 -8.36 -7.53 19.22
C ASP A 225 -9.05 -6.26 19.75
N ARG A 226 -8.39 -5.57 20.68
CA ARG A 226 -8.90 -4.32 21.27
C ARG A 226 -8.96 -3.18 20.23
N LEU A 227 -7.91 -3.06 19.39
CA LEU A 227 -7.91 -2.09 18.29
C LEU A 227 -9.01 -2.38 17.27
N ALA A 228 -9.24 -3.66 16.94
CA ALA A 228 -10.34 -4.06 16.07
C ALA A 228 -11.72 -3.68 16.62
N GLU A 229 -11.92 -3.77 17.95
CA GLU A 229 -13.15 -3.31 18.58
C GLU A 229 -13.37 -1.81 18.40
N GLU A 230 -12.32 -1.01 18.54
CA GLU A 230 -12.43 0.45 18.32
C GLU A 230 -12.73 0.77 16.85
N ALA A 231 -12.09 0.08 15.90
CA ALA A 231 -12.39 0.23 14.48
C ALA A 231 -13.87 -0.12 14.16
N VAL A 232 -14.39 -1.20 14.74
CA VAL A 232 -15.81 -1.60 14.62
C VAL A 232 -16.74 -0.53 15.17
N LYS A 233 -16.43 0.06 16.34
CA LYS A 233 -17.22 1.16 16.92
C LYS A 233 -17.24 2.38 15.97
N ILE A 234 -16.08 2.77 15.44
CA ILE A 234 -15.96 3.92 14.54
C ILE A 234 -16.84 3.70 13.31
N ILE A 235 -16.74 2.55 12.65
CA ILE A 235 -17.57 2.22 11.47
C ILE A 235 -19.06 2.32 11.81
N THR A 236 -19.48 1.73 12.93
CA THR A 236 -20.90 1.72 13.34
C THR A 236 -21.41 3.13 13.67
N GLN A 237 -20.59 3.96 14.30
CA GLN A 237 -20.95 5.34 14.67
C GLN A 237 -20.96 6.30 13.47
N GLN A 238 -20.13 6.03 12.45
CA GLN A 238 -19.96 6.92 11.30
C GLN A 238 -20.66 6.41 10.04
N LYS A 239 -21.49 5.38 10.11
CA LYS A 239 -22.12 4.72 8.96
C LYS A 239 -22.96 5.63 8.05
N ASP A 240 -23.45 6.74 8.60
CA ASP A 240 -24.34 7.68 7.91
C ASP A 240 -23.61 8.91 7.30
N ARG A 241 -22.27 8.91 7.35
CA ARG A 241 -21.42 9.96 6.76
C ARG A 241 -20.16 9.33 6.14
N PRO A 242 -19.53 10.01 5.14
CA PRO A 242 -18.28 9.49 4.58
C PRO A 242 -17.17 9.46 5.63
N PHE A 243 -16.41 8.36 5.67
CA PHE A 243 -15.30 8.22 6.60
C PHE A 243 -14.05 7.63 5.94
N PHE A 244 -12.91 8.00 6.49
CA PHE A 244 -11.61 7.39 6.27
C PHE A 244 -11.16 6.71 7.56
N LEU A 245 -11.06 5.39 7.52
CA LEU A 245 -10.50 4.60 8.62
C LEU A 245 -9.10 4.12 8.26
N SER A 246 -8.09 4.63 8.95
CA SER A 246 -6.71 4.13 8.91
C SER A 246 -6.53 3.13 10.05
N PHE A 247 -6.72 1.84 9.77
CA PHE A 247 -6.46 0.75 10.70
C PHE A 247 -5.07 0.19 10.47
N THR A 248 -4.16 0.55 11.37
CA THR A 248 -2.73 0.25 11.27
C THR A 248 -2.24 -0.41 12.56
N PRO A 249 -2.71 -1.63 12.89
CA PRO A 249 -2.34 -2.28 14.14
C PRO A 249 -0.81 -2.47 14.23
N TYR A 250 -0.29 -2.63 15.44
CA TYR A 250 1.13 -2.93 15.67
C TYR A 250 1.53 -4.35 15.21
N SER A 251 0.53 -5.22 14.93
CA SER A 251 0.78 -6.57 14.41
C SER A 251 1.29 -6.52 12.96
N VAL A 252 2.42 -7.23 12.68
CA VAL A 252 3.00 -8.31 13.47
C VAL A 252 4.42 -7.96 13.96
N HIS A 253 4.64 -6.70 14.31
CA HIS A 253 5.93 -6.16 14.75
C HIS A 253 6.38 -6.79 16.10
N THR A 254 7.67 -6.83 16.31
CA THR A 254 8.26 -7.23 17.61
C THR A 254 7.80 -6.30 18.76
N PRO A 255 7.69 -6.82 20.02
CA PRO A 255 8.03 -8.16 20.47
C PRO A 255 7.05 -9.22 19.93
N ILE A 256 7.55 -10.41 19.61
CA ILE A 256 6.72 -11.50 19.11
C ILE A 256 5.98 -12.13 20.29
N GLN A 257 4.68 -11.83 20.37
CA GLN A 257 3.80 -12.21 21.48
C GLN A 257 2.40 -12.56 20.94
N GLY A 258 2.19 -13.83 20.66
CA GLY A 258 0.89 -14.32 20.20
C GLY A 258 -0.10 -14.56 21.36
N ARG A 259 -1.39 -14.67 21.02
CA ARG A 259 -2.40 -15.13 21.96
C ARG A 259 -2.11 -16.59 22.34
N PRO A 260 -2.14 -16.95 23.65
CA PRO A 260 -1.74 -18.28 24.12
C PRO A 260 -2.54 -19.44 23.51
N ASP A 261 -3.83 -19.25 23.25
CA ASP A 261 -4.71 -20.22 22.61
C ASP A 261 -4.27 -20.51 21.17
N LEU A 262 -3.96 -19.46 20.41
CA LEU A 262 -3.48 -19.57 19.03
C LEU A 262 -2.04 -20.11 18.96
N VAL A 263 -1.17 -19.70 19.88
CA VAL A 263 0.20 -20.24 19.97
C VAL A 263 0.15 -21.77 20.21
N LYS A 264 -0.72 -22.22 21.11
CA LYS A 264 -0.93 -23.67 21.33
C LYS A 264 -1.37 -24.38 20.06
N LYS A 265 -2.29 -23.80 19.29
CA LYS A 265 -2.74 -24.32 17.99
C LYS A 265 -1.59 -24.48 17.03
N PHE A 266 -0.77 -23.42 16.82
CA PHE A 266 0.32 -23.44 15.85
C PHE A 266 1.53 -24.27 16.29
N LYS A 267 1.77 -24.44 17.59
CA LYS A 267 2.77 -25.40 18.10
C LYS A 267 2.41 -26.86 17.79
N ALA A 268 1.10 -27.17 17.65
CA ALA A 268 0.65 -28.49 17.29
C ALA A 268 0.56 -28.72 15.75
N LYS A 269 0.74 -27.67 14.96
CA LYS A 269 0.69 -27.73 13.50
C LYS A 269 2.06 -28.10 12.93
N GLU A 270 2.06 -28.94 11.90
CA GLU A 270 3.29 -29.25 11.16
C GLU A 270 3.84 -27.99 10.49
N SER A 271 5.10 -27.69 10.79
CA SER A 271 5.84 -26.58 10.21
C SER A 271 6.47 -26.95 8.88
N ASN A 272 6.84 -25.97 8.09
CA ASN A 272 7.63 -26.16 6.88
C ASN A 272 8.97 -25.42 6.97
N GLN A 273 9.83 -25.60 5.97
CA GLN A 273 11.19 -25.02 5.98
C GLN A 273 11.19 -23.48 6.06
N ASN A 274 10.14 -22.84 5.51
CA ASN A 274 10.07 -21.39 5.42
C ASN A 274 9.32 -20.77 6.61
N HIS A 275 8.29 -21.46 7.14
CA HIS A 275 7.42 -20.93 8.18
C HIS A 275 7.26 -21.94 9.31
N ASN A 276 7.75 -21.57 10.51
CA ASN A 276 7.74 -22.44 11.68
C ASN A 276 7.55 -21.72 13.01
N ASN A 277 7.41 -20.39 12.99
CA ASN A 277 7.28 -19.59 14.21
C ASN A 277 5.82 -19.53 14.68
N ALA A 278 5.49 -20.33 15.70
CA ALA A 278 4.11 -20.44 16.22
C ALA A 278 3.60 -19.15 16.91
N GLU A 279 4.49 -18.38 17.55
CA GLU A 279 4.13 -17.09 18.14
C GLU A 279 3.74 -16.06 17.06
N TYR A 280 4.56 -15.97 16.01
CA TYR A 280 4.32 -15.09 14.86
C TYR A 280 3.06 -15.52 14.10
N ALA A 281 2.84 -16.82 13.89
CA ALA A 281 1.62 -17.37 13.29
C ALA A 281 0.35 -16.97 14.08
N ALA A 282 0.44 -16.97 15.41
CA ALA A 282 -0.65 -16.55 16.27
C ALA A 282 -0.94 -15.03 16.14
N MET A 283 0.11 -14.21 15.97
CA MET A 283 -0.05 -12.77 15.71
C MET A 283 -0.70 -12.50 14.35
N ILE A 284 -0.27 -13.22 13.30
CA ILE A 284 -0.89 -13.14 11.96
C ILE A 284 -2.37 -13.55 12.03
N SER A 285 -2.69 -14.64 12.71
CA SER A 285 -4.08 -15.09 12.87
C SER A 285 -4.96 -14.08 13.63
N SER A 286 -4.37 -13.35 14.59
CA SER A 286 -5.08 -12.27 15.29
C SER A 286 -5.30 -11.05 14.38
N LEU A 287 -4.33 -10.69 13.55
CA LEU A 287 -4.46 -9.65 12.52
C LEU A 287 -5.54 -10.01 11.50
N ASP A 288 -5.52 -11.24 10.99
CA ASP A 288 -6.52 -11.76 10.06
C ASP A 288 -7.94 -11.70 10.64
N SER A 289 -8.10 -12.11 11.90
CA SER A 289 -9.36 -12.01 12.64
C SER A 289 -9.84 -10.57 12.80
N ALA A 290 -8.93 -9.62 13.08
CA ALA A 290 -9.23 -8.19 13.18
C ALA A 290 -9.78 -7.65 11.86
N VAL A 291 -9.13 -7.96 10.75
CA VAL A 291 -9.59 -7.60 9.40
C VAL A 291 -10.95 -8.23 9.10
N GLY A 292 -11.13 -9.50 9.46
CA GLY A 292 -12.42 -10.20 9.32
C GLY A 292 -13.56 -9.50 10.04
N ARG A 293 -13.34 -9.01 11.28
CA ARG A 293 -14.31 -8.25 12.07
C ARG A 293 -14.68 -6.92 11.43
N ILE A 294 -13.71 -6.19 10.89
CA ILE A 294 -13.93 -4.92 10.17
C ILE A 294 -14.82 -5.16 8.94
N ILE A 295 -14.46 -6.14 8.10
CA ILE A 295 -15.23 -6.48 6.89
C ILE A 295 -16.64 -6.96 7.24
N ALA A 296 -16.79 -7.80 8.27
CA ALA A 296 -18.10 -8.26 8.73
C ALA A 296 -18.99 -7.11 9.20
N THR A 297 -18.40 -6.08 9.83
CA THR A 297 -19.12 -4.87 10.26
C THR A 297 -19.57 -4.05 9.06
N LEU A 298 -18.68 -3.80 8.09
CA LEU A 298 -19.06 -3.11 6.85
C LEU A 298 -20.20 -3.83 6.12
N LYS A 299 -20.16 -5.17 6.08
CA LYS A 299 -21.26 -5.97 5.52
C LYS A 299 -22.55 -5.83 6.30
N LYS A 300 -22.50 -5.91 7.64
CA LYS A 300 -23.66 -5.79 8.54
C LYS A 300 -24.35 -4.43 8.41
N GLU A 301 -23.56 -3.35 8.26
CA GLU A 301 -24.07 -1.99 8.13
C GLU A 301 -24.41 -1.62 6.65
N ASN A 302 -24.35 -2.58 5.70
CA ASN A 302 -24.61 -2.39 4.26
C ASN A 302 -23.68 -1.35 3.61
N LEU A 303 -22.41 -1.33 3.98
CA LEU A 303 -21.43 -0.34 3.52
C LEU A 303 -20.45 -0.88 2.46
N LEU A 304 -20.44 -2.18 2.13
CA LEU A 304 -19.42 -2.77 1.23
C LEU A 304 -19.42 -2.13 -0.17
N GLU A 305 -20.60 -1.82 -0.73
CA GLU A 305 -20.72 -1.18 -2.05
C GLU A 305 -20.26 0.28 -2.05
N LYS A 306 -20.24 0.90 -0.87
CA LYS A 306 -19.88 2.29 -0.64
C LYS A 306 -18.48 2.45 -0.03
N THR A 307 -17.69 1.38 0.03
CA THR A 307 -16.40 1.39 0.71
C THR A 307 -15.31 0.77 -0.16
N LEU A 308 -14.28 1.56 -0.45
CA LEU A 308 -13.01 1.02 -0.92
C LEU A 308 -12.22 0.50 0.28
N ILE A 309 -11.84 -0.78 0.25
CA ILE A 309 -10.95 -1.42 1.22
C ILE A 309 -9.60 -1.63 0.56
N VAL A 310 -8.53 -1.13 1.17
CA VAL A 310 -7.15 -1.35 0.75
C VAL A 310 -6.41 -2.09 1.86
N PHE A 311 -5.71 -3.17 1.52
CA PHE A 311 -4.83 -3.88 2.43
C PHE A 311 -3.41 -3.91 1.89
N THR A 312 -2.42 -3.59 2.74
CA THR A 312 -0.99 -3.72 2.47
C THR A 312 -0.19 -3.91 3.75
N SER A 313 1.14 -4.06 3.64
CA SER A 313 2.10 -3.95 4.73
C SER A 313 2.96 -2.71 4.56
N ASP A 314 3.53 -2.18 5.63
CA ASP A 314 4.39 -1.01 5.55
C ASP A 314 5.80 -1.32 5.04
N ASN A 315 6.29 -2.54 5.23
CA ASN A 315 7.55 -3.07 4.69
C ASN A 315 7.57 -4.60 4.81
N GLY A 316 8.56 -5.25 4.22
CA GLY A 316 8.74 -6.69 4.25
C GLY A 316 8.89 -7.31 5.62
N GLY A 317 8.68 -8.61 5.70
CA GLY A 317 8.78 -9.40 6.92
C GLY A 317 10.17 -9.32 7.57
N HIS A 318 10.19 -9.38 8.91
CA HIS A 318 11.43 -9.34 9.67
C HIS A 318 12.20 -10.66 9.52
N GLY A 319 13.34 -10.65 8.80
CA GLY A 319 14.08 -11.85 8.40
C GLY A 319 14.55 -12.77 9.52
N ALA A 320 14.71 -12.27 10.75
CA ALA A 320 15.02 -13.11 11.92
C ALA A 320 13.77 -13.80 12.54
N ILE A 321 12.57 -13.50 12.06
CA ILE A 321 11.28 -13.97 12.58
C ILE A 321 10.56 -14.87 11.58
N THR A 322 10.54 -14.48 10.30
CA THR A 322 9.88 -15.19 9.23
C THR A 322 10.76 -15.24 7.98
N SER A 323 10.51 -16.21 7.10
CA SER A 323 11.14 -16.28 5.78
C SER A 323 10.34 -15.50 4.76
N ASN A 324 11.00 -14.64 3.99
CA ASN A 324 10.38 -13.95 2.86
C ASN A 324 10.52 -14.74 1.53
N ALA A 325 11.11 -15.93 1.55
CA ALA A 325 11.30 -16.73 0.34
C ALA A 325 9.99 -16.92 -0.44
N PRO A 326 10.03 -16.83 -1.79
CA PRO A 326 11.20 -16.81 -2.67
C PRO A 326 11.90 -15.43 -2.80
N LEU A 327 11.40 -14.38 -2.15
CA LEU A 327 11.94 -13.03 -2.21
C LEU A 327 13.22 -12.94 -1.38
N ARG A 328 14.23 -12.23 -1.90
CA ARG A 328 15.51 -12.06 -1.21
C ARG A 328 15.40 -11.08 -0.04
N SER A 329 16.02 -11.42 1.09
CA SER A 329 16.17 -10.56 2.24
C SER A 329 14.82 -10.26 2.96
N GLY A 330 14.67 -9.08 3.56
CA GLY A 330 13.47 -8.68 4.31
C GLY A 330 13.58 -7.23 4.82
N LYS A 331 12.81 -6.91 5.86
CA LYS A 331 12.72 -5.58 6.48
C LYS A 331 14.07 -4.85 6.56
N GLY A 332 14.10 -3.64 6.04
CA GLY A 332 15.29 -2.78 6.05
C GLY A 332 16.25 -3.04 4.90
N SER A 333 15.89 -3.89 3.95
CA SER A 333 16.63 -4.13 2.71
C SER A 333 15.81 -3.70 1.49
N TYR A 334 16.47 -3.29 0.41
CA TYR A 334 15.80 -2.90 -0.83
C TYR A 334 15.80 -3.99 -1.91
N TYR A 335 16.16 -5.23 -1.55
CA TYR A 335 15.80 -6.41 -2.32
C TYR A 335 14.30 -6.68 -2.20
N GLU A 336 13.75 -7.54 -3.07
CA GLU A 336 12.30 -7.75 -3.15
C GLU A 336 11.66 -8.08 -1.80
N GLY A 337 12.29 -8.91 -0.96
CA GLY A 337 11.75 -9.29 0.34
C GLY A 337 11.60 -8.17 1.36
N GLY A 338 12.24 -7.01 1.13
CA GLY A 338 12.11 -5.86 2.03
C GLY A 338 11.12 -4.80 1.58
N ILE A 339 10.73 -4.80 0.30
CA ILE A 339 9.89 -3.76 -0.31
C ILE A 339 8.67 -4.27 -1.07
N ARG A 340 8.63 -5.54 -1.48
CA ARG A 340 7.45 -6.13 -2.12
C ARG A 340 6.47 -6.58 -1.05
N GLU A 341 5.22 -6.08 -1.14
CA GLU A 341 4.22 -6.23 -0.10
C GLU A 341 2.94 -6.88 -0.64
N PRO A 342 2.13 -7.53 0.23
CA PRO A 342 0.75 -7.82 -0.14
C PRO A 342 0.03 -6.51 -0.46
N PHE A 343 -0.70 -6.46 -1.57
CA PHE A 343 -1.41 -5.26 -1.97
C PHE A 343 -2.77 -5.64 -2.59
N PHE A 344 -3.85 -5.39 -1.86
CA PHE A 344 -5.21 -5.76 -2.26
C PHE A 344 -6.12 -4.55 -2.27
N PHE A 345 -6.98 -4.48 -3.29
CA PHE A 345 -8.06 -3.51 -3.40
C PHE A 345 -9.39 -4.25 -3.52
N SER A 346 -10.35 -3.96 -2.66
CA SER A 346 -11.69 -4.51 -2.73
C SER A 346 -12.73 -3.39 -2.66
N TRP A 347 -13.62 -3.36 -3.64
CA TRP A 347 -14.74 -2.44 -3.69
C TRP A 347 -15.89 -3.13 -4.39
N GLN A 348 -16.85 -3.60 -3.62
CA GLN A 348 -17.95 -4.40 -4.13
C GLN A 348 -18.73 -3.64 -5.20
N GLY A 349 -18.96 -4.28 -6.36
CA GLY A 349 -19.66 -3.67 -7.49
C GLY A 349 -18.80 -2.75 -8.37
N GLN A 350 -17.60 -2.34 -7.93
CA GLN A 350 -16.71 -1.46 -8.69
C GLN A 350 -15.46 -2.20 -9.19
N ILE A 351 -14.88 -3.07 -8.36
CA ILE A 351 -13.70 -3.87 -8.69
C ILE A 351 -14.15 -5.32 -8.88
N PRO A 352 -13.92 -5.94 -10.04
CA PRO A 352 -14.26 -7.35 -10.27
C PRO A 352 -13.54 -8.27 -9.28
N PRO A 353 -14.23 -9.24 -8.67
CA PRO A 353 -13.62 -10.19 -7.75
C PRO A 353 -12.66 -11.14 -8.46
N SER A 354 -11.79 -11.78 -7.68
CA SER A 354 -10.78 -12.75 -8.14
C SER A 354 -9.84 -12.22 -9.21
N SER A 355 -9.65 -10.91 -9.26
CA SER A 355 -8.74 -10.27 -10.20
C SER A 355 -7.31 -10.33 -9.68
N VAL A 356 -6.38 -10.64 -10.58
CA VAL A 356 -4.94 -10.61 -10.31
C VAL A 356 -4.28 -9.78 -11.42
N ASP A 357 -3.34 -8.92 -11.03
CA ASP A 357 -2.59 -8.12 -11.97
C ASP A 357 -1.13 -7.98 -11.49
N ASP A 358 -0.20 -7.88 -12.42
CA ASP A 358 1.24 -7.78 -12.13
C ASP A 358 1.82 -6.39 -12.41
N THR A 359 0.97 -5.43 -12.73
CA THR A 359 1.40 -4.02 -12.91
C THR A 359 2.02 -3.48 -11.62
N PRO A 360 3.25 -2.94 -11.67
CA PRO A 360 3.93 -2.43 -10.48
C PRO A 360 3.27 -1.16 -9.93
N VAL A 361 2.89 -1.20 -8.65
CA VAL A 361 2.34 -0.07 -7.90
C VAL A 361 3.10 0.14 -6.60
N THR A 362 2.99 1.33 -6.02
CA THR A 362 3.58 1.64 -4.71
C THR A 362 2.54 2.26 -3.78
N ASN A 363 2.83 2.30 -2.49
CA ASN A 363 1.99 3.00 -1.53
C ASN A 363 1.96 4.55 -1.72
N LEU A 364 2.85 5.13 -2.55
CA LEU A 364 2.76 6.51 -3.01
C LEU A 364 1.48 6.78 -3.81
N ASP A 365 0.98 5.76 -4.51
CA ASP A 365 -0.20 5.84 -5.38
C ASP A 365 -1.51 5.98 -4.59
N LEU A 366 -1.48 5.72 -3.28
CA LEU A 366 -2.67 5.83 -2.42
C LEU A 366 -3.17 7.26 -2.33
N PHE A 367 -2.28 8.25 -2.16
CA PHE A 367 -2.70 9.64 -2.02
C PHE A 367 -3.49 10.13 -3.26
N PRO A 368 -2.93 10.10 -4.50
CA PRO A 368 -3.67 10.56 -5.68
C PRO A 368 -4.91 9.71 -5.98
N THR A 369 -4.92 8.43 -5.59
CA THR A 369 -6.09 7.56 -5.75
C THR A 369 -7.22 7.96 -4.79
N PHE A 370 -6.92 8.18 -3.52
CA PHE A 370 -7.93 8.61 -2.54
C PHE A 370 -8.42 10.02 -2.84
N ALA A 371 -7.55 10.92 -3.33
CA ALA A 371 -7.95 12.23 -3.80
C ALA A 371 -8.97 12.15 -4.96
N ALA A 372 -8.71 11.26 -5.93
CA ALA A 372 -9.64 11.05 -7.05
C ALA A 372 -11.00 10.49 -6.59
N ILE A 373 -11.01 9.54 -5.64
CA ILE A 373 -12.22 8.98 -5.05
C ILE A 373 -13.03 10.05 -4.30
N ALA A 374 -12.35 10.87 -3.51
CA ALA A 374 -12.97 11.97 -2.77
C ALA A 374 -13.36 13.15 -3.66
N LYS A 375 -12.89 13.18 -4.91
CA LYS A 375 -12.95 14.33 -5.84
C LYS A 375 -12.28 15.58 -5.26
N ALA A 376 -11.22 15.36 -4.47
CA ALA A 376 -10.48 16.43 -3.80
C ALA A 376 -9.62 17.20 -4.79
N LYS A 377 -9.55 18.51 -4.59
CA LYS A 377 -8.62 19.37 -5.32
C LYS A 377 -7.26 19.35 -4.63
N ILE A 378 -6.25 18.85 -5.32
CA ILE A 378 -4.87 18.90 -4.85
C ILE A 378 -4.31 20.32 -5.06
N PRO A 379 -3.71 20.95 -4.05
CA PRO A 379 -3.07 22.26 -4.20
C PRO A 379 -1.93 22.23 -5.24
N ASP A 380 -1.78 23.26 -6.04
CA ASP A 380 -0.80 23.34 -7.14
C ASP A 380 0.66 23.20 -6.66
N ASN A 381 0.94 23.57 -5.42
CA ASN A 381 2.26 23.44 -4.79
C ASN A 381 2.51 22.07 -4.16
N LYS A 382 1.51 21.19 -4.09
CA LYS A 382 1.68 19.81 -3.59
C LYS A 382 2.21 18.93 -4.70
N VAL A 383 3.46 18.49 -4.57
CA VAL A 383 4.03 17.49 -5.45
C VAL A 383 3.60 16.10 -5.00
N LEU A 384 3.01 15.32 -5.88
CA LEU A 384 2.72 13.90 -5.69
C LEU A 384 3.66 13.08 -6.58
N ASP A 385 4.27 12.05 -6.00
CA ASP A 385 5.20 11.15 -6.69
C ASP A 385 4.54 9.84 -7.12
N GLY A 386 3.32 9.57 -6.63
CA GLY A 386 2.44 8.49 -7.05
C GLY A 386 1.52 8.87 -8.19
N ILE A 387 0.76 7.91 -8.69
CA ILE A 387 -0.26 8.09 -9.73
C ILE A 387 -1.64 7.64 -9.24
N ASN A 388 -2.69 8.19 -9.86
CA ASN A 388 -4.06 7.81 -9.56
C ASN A 388 -4.38 6.43 -10.17
N LEU A 389 -4.71 5.47 -9.31
CA LEU A 389 -5.08 4.10 -9.71
C LEU A 389 -6.57 3.93 -9.99
N LEU A 390 -7.43 4.91 -9.71
CA LEU A 390 -8.88 4.74 -9.80
C LEU A 390 -9.35 4.24 -11.17
N PRO A 391 -8.91 4.79 -12.33
CA PRO A 391 -9.31 4.26 -13.64
C PRO A 391 -8.82 2.83 -13.91
N PHE A 392 -7.66 2.45 -13.36
CA PHE A 392 -7.14 1.09 -13.44
C PHE A 392 -7.99 0.13 -12.60
N LEU A 393 -8.36 0.52 -11.39
CA LEU A 393 -9.13 -0.30 -10.47
C LEU A 393 -10.57 -0.56 -10.96
N THR A 394 -11.25 0.48 -11.47
CA THR A 394 -12.68 0.42 -11.78
C THR A 394 -12.99 0.20 -13.26
N GLU A 395 -12.13 0.67 -14.16
CA GLU A 395 -12.36 0.63 -15.61
C GLU A 395 -11.37 -0.28 -16.35
N ARG A 396 -10.41 -0.89 -15.62
CA ARG A 396 -9.32 -1.71 -16.18
C ARG A 396 -8.44 -0.98 -17.20
N LYS A 397 -8.38 0.34 -17.11
CA LYS A 397 -7.47 1.13 -17.94
C LYS A 397 -6.02 0.85 -17.55
N ALA A 398 -5.18 0.53 -18.52
CA ALA A 398 -3.76 0.32 -18.28
C ALA A 398 -3.12 1.56 -17.64
N LEU A 399 -2.25 1.33 -16.67
CA LEU A 399 -1.43 2.42 -16.12
C LEU A 399 -0.34 2.83 -17.11
N PRO A 400 0.10 4.10 -17.09
CA PRO A 400 1.23 4.52 -17.91
C PRO A 400 2.49 3.75 -17.50
N GLU A 401 3.31 3.38 -18.48
CA GLU A 401 4.63 2.83 -18.21
C GLU A 401 5.44 3.82 -17.37
N ARG A 402 6.01 3.33 -16.27
CA ARG A 402 6.82 4.15 -15.37
C ARG A 402 7.90 3.31 -14.68
N ALA A 403 8.98 3.98 -14.33
CA ALA A 403 9.95 3.41 -13.40
C ALA A 403 9.55 3.71 -11.94
N LEU A 404 9.83 2.77 -11.06
CA LEU A 404 9.73 2.93 -9.61
C LEU A 404 11.13 3.15 -9.03
N PHE A 405 11.21 4.01 -8.01
CA PHE A 405 12.48 4.42 -7.42
C PHE A 405 12.44 4.31 -5.90
N TRP A 406 13.59 3.93 -5.32
CA TRP A 406 13.83 3.92 -3.89
C TRP A 406 15.16 4.64 -3.60
N HIS A 407 15.19 5.42 -2.53
CA HIS A 407 16.36 6.18 -2.12
C HIS A 407 16.60 6.07 -0.63
N PHE A 408 17.79 5.61 -0.25
CA PHE A 408 18.15 5.30 1.12
C PHE A 408 19.60 5.75 1.40
N PRO A 409 19.84 7.05 1.58
CA PRO A 409 21.17 7.60 1.77
C PRO A 409 21.67 7.42 3.21
N ILE A 410 21.43 6.23 3.81
CA ILE A 410 21.62 5.92 5.23
C ILE A 410 22.26 4.54 5.42
N TYR A 411 22.70 4.28 6.65
CA TYR A 411 23.15 2.96 7.10
C TYR A 411 22.12 2.32 8.02
N LEU A 412 21.87 1.03 7.81
CA LEU A 412 21.03 0.23 8.68
C LEU A 412 21.69 -1.11 8.92
N GLN A 413 22.23 -1.31 10.16
CA GLN A 413 22.92 -2.55 10.53
C GLN A 413 22.02 -3.78 10.45
N SER A 414 22.62 -4.94 10.21
CA SER A 414 21.95 -6.25 10.32
C SER A 414 21.50 -6.53 11.75
N TYR A 415 20.48 -7.36 11.93
CA TYR A 415 20.03 -7.81 13.25
C TYR A 415 21.10 -8.67 13.91
N LYS A 416 21.62 -9.65 13.17
CA LYS A 416 22.84 -10.41 13.44
C LYS A 416 23.61 -10.54 12.13
N PRO A 417 24.93 -10.72 12.16
CA PRO A 417 25.67 -11.03 10.96
C PRO A 417 25.08 -12.25 10.25
N ASN A 418 24.85 -12.13 8.94
CA ASN A 418 24.30 -13.16 8.06
C ASN A 418 22.83 -13.55 8.32
N ASP A 419 22.02 -12.76 9.04
CA ASP A 419 20.60 -13.04 9.27
C ASP A 419 19.75 -12.93 8.00
N ILE A 420 20.20 -12.14 7.05
CA ILE A 420 19.50 -11.88 5.80
C ILE A 420 20.48 -11.83 4.63
N GLU A 421 20.04 -12.30 3.47
CA GLU A 421 20.85 -12.32 2.24
C GLU A 421 20.97 -10.91 1.64
N THR A 422 21.83 -10.08 2.20
CA THR A 422 22.18 -8.78 1.65
C THR A 422 23.56 -8.78 1.02
N ARG A 423 23.94 -7.67 0.41
CA ARG A 423 25.27 -7.45 -0.14
C ARG A 423 26.38 -7.50 0.93
N ASP A 424 26.06 -7.15 2.16
CA ASP A 424 27.00 -7.01 3.26
C ASP A 424 26.43 -7.63 4.55
N PRO A 425 27.19 -8.53 5.21
CA PRO A 425 26.71 -9.18 6.42
C PRO A 425 26.52 -8.23 7.61
N LEU A 426 27.14 -7.03 7.59
CA LEU A 426 27.04 -6.06 8.68
C LEU A 426 25.84 -5.13 8.54
N PHE A 427 25.34 -4.93 7.31
CA PHE A 427 24.30 -3.96 7.03
C PHE A 427 23.20 -4.54 6.17
N ARG A 428 21.96 -4.37 6.60
CA ARG A 428 20.77 -4.61 5.76
C ARG A 428 20.70 -3.62 4.61
N THR A 429 21.13 -2.39 4.88
CA THR A 429 21.20 -1.30 3.89
C THR A 429 22.46 -0.49 4.10
N ARG A 430 23.19 -0.26 3.02
CA ARG A 430 24.23 0.77 2.86
C ARG A 430 23.69 1.88 1.96
N PRO A 431 24.23 3.12 2.05
CA PRO A 431 23.74 4.24 1.25
C PRO A 431 23.66 3.90 -0.23
N GLY A 432 22.47 4.09 -0.82
CA GLY A 432 22.22 3.71 -2.20
C GLY A 432 20.87 4.16 -2.72
N SER A 433 20.57 3.73 -3.92
CA SER A 433 19.28 3.88 -4.58
C SER A 433 18.97 2.68 -5.47
N VAL A 434 17.68 2.47 -5.72
CA VAL A 434 17.19 1.41 -6.60
C VAL A 434 16.25 2.00 -7.63
N VAL A 435 16.28 1.48 -8.86
CA VAL A 435 15.27 1.71 -9.88
C VAL A 435 14.74 0.38 -10.40
N ARG A 436 13.42 0.29 -10.57
CA ARG A 436 12.76 -0.77 -11.31
C ARG A 436 12.07 -0.17 -12.54
N SER A 437 12.33 -0.73 -13.72
CA SER A 437 11.65 -0.38 -14.96
C SER A 437 11.27 -1.66 -15.72
N GLY A 438 9.98 -1.91 -15.88
CA GLY A 438 9.47 -3.20 -16.33
C GLY A 438 9.94 -4.33 -15.41
N ASP A 439 10.54 -5.37 -15.98
CA ASP A 439 11.09 -6.52 -15.25
C ASP A 439 12.50 -6.31 -14.70
N TRP A 440 13.15 -5.21 -15.07
CA TRP A 440 14.53 -4.96 -14.70
C TRP A 440 14.62 -4.10 -13.44
N LYS A 441 15.51 -4.48 -12.53
CA LYS A 441 15.79 -3.79 -11.28
C LYS A 441 17.30 -3.58 -11.12
N LEU A 442 17.70 -2.31 -10.91
CA LEU A 442 19.09 -1.92 -10.71
C LEU A 442 19.26 -1.33 -9.32
N HIS A 443 20.24 -1.85 -8.57
CA HIS A 443 20.76 -1.27 -7.33
C HIS A 443 22.01 -0.45 -7.65
N TYR A 444 22.14 0.71 -7.01
CA TYR A 444 23.33 1.56 -7.04
C TYR A 444 23.76 1.92 -5.64
N TYR A 445 24.99 1.57 -5.27
CA TYR A 445 25.58 1.79 -3.95
C TYR A 445 26.61 2.92 -4.00
N PHE A 446 26.52 3.90 -3.08
CA PHE A 446 27.31 5.13 -3.15
C PHE A 446 28.72 4.96 -2.63
N GLU A 447 28.99 3.95 -1.80
CA GLU A 447 30.32 3.75 -1.19
C GLU A 447 31.42 3.36 -2.20
N ASP A 448 31.07 2.62 -3.22
CA ASP A 448 31.99 2.03 -4.19
C ASP A 448 31.53 2.18 -5.64
N ASN A 449 30.42 2.90 -5.86
CA ASN A 449 29.74 2.99 -7.15
C ASN A 449 29.31 1.62 -7.69
N GLY A 450 29.13 0.64 -6.81
CA GLY A 450 28.70 -0.71 -7.15
C GLY A 450 27.31 -0.74 -7.75
N LEU A 451 27.13 -1.55 -8.78
CA LEU A 451 25.87 -1.79 -9.47
C LEU A 451 25.53 -3.28 -9.40
N GLU A 452 24.26 -3.58 -9.14
CA GLU A 452 23.69 -4.92 -9.27
C GLU A 452 22.44 -4.84 -10.13
N LEU A 453 22.32 -5.71 -11.14
CA LEU A 453 21.20 -5.74 -12.07
C LEU A 453 20.51 -7.10 -12.05
N TYR A 454 19.18 -7.08 -11.91
CA TYR A 454 18.35 -8.29 -11.88
C TYR A 454 17.20 -8.21 -12.89
N ASN A 455 16.82 -9.36 -13.47
CA ASN A 455 15.59 -9.50 -14.22
C ASN A 455 14.58 -10.27 -13.37
N LEU A 456 13.60 -9.59 -12.79
CA LEU A 456 12.65 -10.13 -11.81
C LEU A 456 11.68 -11.16 -12.41
N SER A 457 11.47 -11.17 -13.73
CA SER A 457 10.64 -12.18 -14.38
C SER A 457 11.33 -13.55 -14.48
N GLN A 458 12.67 -13.55 -14.41
CA GLN A 458 13.50 -14.75 -14.50
C GLN A 458 14.15 -15.11 -13.15
N ASP A 459 14.42 -14.12 -12.33
CA ASP A 459 15.12 -14.24 -11.04
C ASP A 459 14.48 -13.36 -9.97
N LEU A 460 13.31 -13.78 -9.51
CA LEU A 460 12.59 -13.08 -8.44
C LEU A 460 13.37 -13.05 -7.11
N SER A 461 14.29 -13.99 -6.94
CA SER A 461 15.15 -14.12 -5.77
C SER A 461 16.39 -13.23 -5.80
N GLU A 462 16.62 -12.47 -6.89
CA GLU A 462 17.77 -11.56 -7.05
C GLU A 462 19.13 -12.21 -6.73
N LYS A 463 19.35 -13.45 -7.21
CA LYS A 463 20.55 -14.26 -6.96
C LYS A 463 21.64 -14.06 -8.03
N ASN A 464 21.22 -13.73 -9.26
CA ASN A 464 22.10 -13.67 -10.41
C ASN A 464 22.29 -12.22 -10.85
N ASP A 465 23.36 -11.58 -10.41
CA ASP A 465 23.73 -10.25 -10.86
C ASP A 465 24.11 -10.27 -12.35
N LEU A 466 23.35 -9.53 -13.16
CA LEU A 466 23.52 -9.39 -14.59
C LEU A 466 24.24 -8.09 -14.99
N SER A 467 24.72 -7.28 -14.03
CA SER A 467 25.28 -5.95 -14.30
C SER A 467 26.44 -5.95 -15.31
N GLN A 468 27.27 -7.01 -15.29
CA GLN A 468 28.38 -7.21 -16.21
C GLN A 468 27.97 -7.94 -17.50
N LYS A 469 26.92 -8.76 -17.45
CA LYS A 469 26.43 -9.52 -18.62
C LYS A 469 25.52 -8.69 -19.51
N GLU A 470 24.80 -7.72 -18.92
CA GLU A 470 23.85 -6.84 -19.60
C GLU A 470 24.28 -5.36 -19.48
N PRO A 471 25.48 -4.98 -20.01
CA PRO A 471 26.05 -3.65 -19.80
C PRO A 471 25.22 -2.51 -20.40
N LEU A 472 24.50 -2.77 -21.50
CA LEU A 472 23.63 -1.76 -22.12
C LEU A 472 22.41 -1.47 -21.25
N LYS A 473 21.77 -2.50 -20.71
CA LYS A 473 20.64 -2.37 -19.79
C LYS A 473 21.06 -1.72 -18.47
N THR A 474 22.22 -2.10 -17.94
CA THR A 474 22.83 -1.50 -16.74
C THR A 474 23.01 0.00 -16.94
N LYS A 475 23.62 0.42 -18.08
CA LYS A 475 23.83 1.84 -18.41
C LYS A 475 22.54 2.61 -18.59
N GLU A 476 21.54 2.00 -19.23
CA GLU A 476 20.18 2.58 -19.41
C GLU A 476 19.54 2.91 -18.06
N LEU A 477 19.43 1.91 -17.18
CA LEU A 477 18.78 2.09 -15.88
C LEU A 477 19.58 2.99 -14.95
N PHE A 478 20.90 2.93 -14.99
CA PHE A 478 21.75 3.83 -14.22
C PHE A 478 21.60 5.29 -14.66
N LYS A 479 21.45 5.52 -15.98
CA LYS A 479 21.13 6.86 -16.47
C LYS A 479 19.78 7.33 -15.96
N LEU A 480 18.76 6.50 -16.06
CA LEU A 480 17.41 6.80 -15.58
C LEU A 480 17.41 7.16 -14.08
N LEU A 481 18.16 6.39 -13.27
CA LEU A 481 18.31 6.64 -11.83
C LEU A 481 19.02 7.98 -11.54
N LYS A 482 20.08 8.31 -12.30
CA LYS A 482 20.78 9.59 -12.15
C LYS A 482 19.91 10.78 -12.55
N ASP A 483 19.17 10.67 -13.65
CA ASP A 483 18.23 11.71 -14.08
C ASP A 483 17.16 11.96 -13.02
N TRP A 484 16.66 10.88 -12.38
CA TRP A 484 15.71 10.97 -11.27
C TRP A 484 16.34 11.62 -10.01
N HIS A 485 17.60 11.31 -9.66
CA HIS A 485 18.31 11.98 -8.56
C HIS A 485 18.36 13.51 -8.77
N ILE A 486 18.70 13.95 -9.99
CA ILE A 486 18.75 15.37 -10.35
C ILE A 486 17.35 16.00 -10.24
N LYS A 487 16.35 15.36 -10.87
CA LYS A 487 14.95 15.85 -10.88
C LYS A 487 14.36 16.02 -9.49
N THR A 488 14.73 15.14 -8.55
CA THR A 488 14.16 15.12 -7.19
C THR A 488 15.07 15.78 -6.16
N ASN A 489 16.22 16.31 -6.57
CA ASN A 489 17.26 16.83 -5.69
C ASN A 489 17.63 15.84 -4.55
N ALA A 490 17.77 14.55 -4.91
CA ALA A 490 18.05 13.49 -3.96
C ALA A 490 19.42 13.68 -3.30
N PRO A 491 19.55 13.67 -1.97
CA PRO A 491 20.82 13.87 -1.28
C PRO A 491 21.72 12.63 -1.46
N LEU A 492 22.90 12.83 -2.02
CA LEU A 492 23.89 11.78 -2.25
C LEU A 492 25.04 11.93 -1.26
N PRO A 493 25.22 11.05 -0.25
CA PRO A 493 26.38 11.05 0.62
C PRO A 493 27.67 10.90 -0.16
N LYS A 494 28.64 11.82 0.05
CA LYS A 494 29.92 11.83 -0.64
C LYS A 494 31.10 12.00 0.31
N LYS A 495 30.84 12.54 1.52
CA LYS A 495 31.87 12.82 2.50
C LYS A 495 32.32 11.54 3.16
N LEU A 496 33.64 11.27 3.13
CA LEU A 496 34.23 10.13 3.81
C LEU A 496 34.07 10.27 5.33
N ASN A 497 33.78 9.17 5.98
CA ASN A 497 33.78 9.07 7.44
C ASN A 497 35.23 8.94 7.94
N PRO A 498 35.74 9.85 8.79
CA PRO A 498 37.11 9.78 9.29
C PRO A 498 37.37 8.56 10.16
N ASP A 499 36.33 7.98 10.76
CA ASP A 499 36.44 6.79 11.62
C ASP A 499 36.42 5.48 10.84
N TYR A 500 36.26 5.54 9.50
CA TYR A 500 36.17 4.33 8.70
C TYR A 500 37.49 3.57 8.65
N HIS A 501 37.43 2.31 9.05
CA HIS A 501 38.58 1.36 8.96
C HIS A 501 38.19 0.27 7.94
N PRO A 502 38.76 0.26 6.72
CA PRO A 502 38.50 -0.79 5.77
C PRO A 502 38.95 -2.14 6.36
N LYS A 503 38.06 -3.13 6.31
CA LYS A 503 38.46 -4.51 6.64
C LYS A 503 39.43 -4.97 5.57
N PRO A 504 40.51 -5.70 5.96
CA PRO A 504 41.34 -6.36 4.96
C PRO A 504 40.46 -7.29 4.12
N PRO A 505 40.77 -7.47 2.82
CA PRO A 505 40.09 -8.47 2.01
C PRO A 505 40.10 -9.79 2.77
N GLN A 506 38.94 -10.43 2.91
CA GLN A 506 38.90 -11.81 3.39
C GLN A 506 39.71 -12.62 2.39
N GLU A 507 40.79 -13.26 2.81
CA GLU A 507 41.44 -14.28 1.99
C GLU A 507 40.34 -15.30 1.66
N GLU A 508 40.02 -15.45 0.40
CA GLU A 508 39.19 -16.54 -0.07
C GLU A 508 39.88 -17.82 0.37
N GLU A 509 39.32 -18.52 1.35
CA GLU A 509 39.71 -19.89 1.64
C GLU A 509 39.52 -20.69 0.36
N ARG A 510 40.65 -21.00 -0.29
CA ARG A 510 40.73 -21.81 -1.50
C ARG A 510 40.44 -23.27 -1.19
#